data_2a621952222085ee268f13823c0558f4
#
_entry.id   2a621952222085ee268f13823c0558f4
#
_cell.length_a   1.000
_cell.length_b   1.000
_cell.length_c   1.000
_cell.angle_alpha   90.00
_cell.angle_beta   90.00
_cell.angle_gamma   90.00
#
_symmetry.space_group_name_H-M   'P 1'
#
loop_
_entity.id
_entity.type
_entity.pdbx_description
1 polymer ?
#
loop_
_entity_poly.entity_id
_entity_poly.type
_entity_poly.pdbx_seq_one_letter_code
_entity_poly.pdbx_strand_id
1 'polypeptide(L)'
;QLCIAATTFCNYDCLMCDYGETGTLEDELQAPFWDGLGPLLQTAQSLEINGGEPLGSPVLREFLATIDSAKTPQLRVLLITNGSYLGAKQLRKYATVPFENVTVSLNAATGPTYETVNRGLTWDRIRENLDAIGAARRSGQLAGRVQYSMVLLRQNLHEISAFAAMARRDGVT
;
A
#
# COMPACT_ATOMS: atom_id res chain seq x y z
N GLN A 1 18.56 1.99 7.41
CA GLN A 1 17.09 2.07 7.20
C GLN A 1 16.74 3.44 6.64
N LEU A 2 15.87 3.47 5.62
CA LEU A 2 15.25 4.68 5.08
C LEU A 2 13.76 4.60 5.38
N CYS A 3 13.16 5.70 5.85
CA CYS A 3 11.73 5.83 6.05
C CYS A 3 11.28 7.13 5.37
N ILE A 4 10.35 7.04 4.42
CA ILE A 4 9.97 8.15 3.57
C ILE A 4 8.45 8.31 3.57
N ALA A 5 7.98 9.46 4.06
CA ALA A 5 6.62 9.92 3.82
C ALA A 5 6.59 10.55 2.39
N ALA A 6 6.09 9.80 1.43
CA ALA A 6 6.27 10.11 0.01
C ALA A 6 5.42 11.28 -0.47
N THR A 7 4.25 11.47 0.13
CA THR A 7 3.29 12.53 -0.22
C THR A 7 2.30 12.72 0.93
N THR A 8 1.73 13.91 1.05
CA THR A 8 0.57 14.16 1.91
C THR A 8 -0.76 13.92 1.18
N PHE A 9 -0.74 13.84 -0.15
CA PHE A 9 -1.93 13.52 -0.95
C PHE A 9 -2.51 12.16 -0.58
N CYS A 10 -3.82 12.09 -0.42
CA CYS A 10 -4.57 10.85 -0.32
C CYS A 10 -5.86 10.96 -1.16
N ASN A 11 -6.21 9.89 -1.86
CA ASN A 11 -7.47 9.81 -2.60
C ASN A 11 -8.64 9.33 -1.73
N TYR A 12 -8.42 9.17 -0.41
CA TYR A 12 -9.43 8.84 0.59
C TYR A 12 -9.57 9.98 1.60
N ASP A 13 -10.78 10.07 2.16
CA ASP A 13 -11.14 10.96 3.25
C ASP A 13 -11.64 10.10 4.43
N CYS A 14 -10.72 9.33 5.02
CA CYS A 14 -11.05 8.38 6.09
C CYS A 14 -11.45 9.10 7.38
N LEU A 15 -12.44 8.54 8.11
CA LEU A 15 -12.97 9.12 9.36
C LEU A 15 -11.92 9.42 10.43
N MET A 16 -10.78 8.71 10.42
CA MET A 16 -9.74 8.80 11.45
C MET A 16 -8.48 9.52 10.98
N CYS A 17 -8.49 10.15 9.82
CA CYS A 17 -7.26 10.63 9.18
C CYS A 17 -7.48 12.00 8.54
N ASP A 18 -6.52 12.91 8.74
CA ASP A 18 -6.60 14.28 8.23
C ASP A 18 -6.02 14.45 6.81
N TYR A 19 -5.31 13.45 6.27
CA TYR A 19 -4.66 13.56 4.96
C TYR A 19 -5.63 13.80 3.80
N GLY A 20 -6.83 13.22 3.84
CA GLY A 20 -7.83 13.41 2.79
C GLY A 20 -8.32 14.86 2.66
N GLU A 21 -8.35 15.59 3.77
CA GLU A 21 -8.78 17.00 3.81
C GLU A 21 -7.65 18.00 3.55
N THR A 22 -6.42 17.66 3.96
CA THR A 22 -5.29 18.58 4.01
C THR A 22 -4.19 18.29 3.00
N GLY A 23 -4.11 17.04 2.51
CA GLY A 23 -3.04 16.62 1.60
C GLY A 23 -3.21 17.12 0.17
N THR A 24 -2.12 17.56 -0.44
CA THR A 24 -2.08 18.02 -1.84
C THR A 24 -0.99 17.29 -2.62
N LEU A 25 -1.12 17.24 -3.97
CA LEU A 25 -0.05 16.73 -4.84
C LEU A 25 1.17 17.65 -4.87
N GLU A 26 1.03 18.91 -4.42
CA GLU A 26 2.14 19.87 -4.36
C GLU A 26 3.22 19.44 -3.34
N ASP A 27 2.82 18.67 -2.31
CA ASP A 27 3.74 18.11 -1.30
C ASP A 27 4.39 16.78 -1.74
N GLU A 28 4.21 16.38 -3.00
CA GLU A 28 4.80 15.16 -3.54
C GLU A 28 6.31 15.31 -3.73
N LEU A 29 7.07 14.29 -3.31
CA LEU A 29 8.49 14.19 -3.61
C LEU A 29 8.69 13.96 -5.11
N GLN A 30 9.40 14.90 -5.75
CA GLN A 30 9.57 14.94 -7.19
C GLN A 30 10.66 13.97 -7.70
N ALA A 31 10.71 13.73 -9.01
CA ALA A 31 11.64 12.79 -9.65
C ALA A 31 13.11 12.97 -9.22
N PRO A 32 13.69 14.20 -9.12
CA PRO A 32 15.10 14.34 -8.70
C PRO A 32 15.40 13.77 -7.31
N PHE A 33 14.43 13.77 -6.39
CA PHE A 33 14.60 13.13 -5.09
C PHE A 33 14.73 11.61 -5.24
N TRP A 34 13.84 10.99 -6.01
CA TRP A 34 13.81 9.55 -6.21
C TRP A 34 15.04 9.06 -7.00
N ASP A 35 15.45 9.81 -8.02
CA ASP A 35 16.66 9.54 -8.79
C ASP A 35 17.92 9.58 -7.90
N GLY A 36 17.96 10.52 -6.95
CA GLY A 36 19.02 10.66 -5.96
C GLY A 36 19.11 9.52 -4.96
N LEU A 37 18.07 8.72 -4.78
CA LEU A 37 18.09 7.56 -3.86
C LEU A 37 18.84 6.35 -4.43
N GLY A 38 19.01 6.24 -5.73
CA GLY A 38 19.61 5.07 -6.38
C GLY A 38 20.92 4.60 -5.73
N PRO A 39 21.92 5.47 -5.51
CA PRO A 39 23.16 5.11 -4.82
C PRO A 39 22.95 4.62 -3.38
N LEU A 40 22.00 5.20 -2.65
CA LEU A 40 21.69 4.80 -1.27
C LEU A 40 21.05 3.43 -1.20
N LEU A 41 20.23 3.04 -2.18
CA LEU A 41 19.59 1.73 -2.23
C LEU A 41 20.62 0.59 -2.38
N GLN A 42 21.82 0.88 -2.92
CA GLN A 42 22.90 -0.11 -3.04
C GLN A 42 23.45 -0.57 -1.68
N THR A 43 23.24 0.20 -0.62
CA THR A 43 23.72 -0.10 0.74
C THR A 43 22.61 -0.17 1.77
N ALA A 44 21.42 0.33 1.45
CA ALA A 44 20.27 0.31 2.35
C ALA A 44 19.79 -1.13 2.56
N GLN A 45 19.46 -1.44 3.81
CA GLN A 45 18.85 -2.73 4.17
C GLN A 45 17.33 -2.67 4.10
N SER A 46 16.73 -1.52 4.40
CA SER A 46 15.28 -1.36 4.31
C SER A 46 14.88 0.03 3.80
N LEU A 47 13.81 0.05 3.02
CA LEU A 47 13.10 1.23 2.55
C LEU A 47 11.63 1.11 2.95
N GLU A 48 11.21 1.91 3.90
CA GLU A 48 9.81 2.04 4.28
C GLU A 48 9.18 3.24 3.59
N ILE A 49 8.04 3.04 2.95
CA ILE A 49 7.28 4.05 2.21
C ILE A 49 5.89 4.14 2.79
N ASN A 50 5.53 5.34 3.21
CA ASN A 50 4.23 5.69 3.78
C ASN A 50 3.82 7.12 3.37
N GLY A 51 2.85 7.71 4.06
CA GLY A 51 2.35 9.07 3.84
C GLY A 51 0.84 9.07 3.73
N GLY A 52 0.25 9.96 2.91
CA GLY A 52 -1.16 9.92 2.57
C GLY A 52 -1.52 8.62 1.83
N GLU A 53 -1.59 8.66 0.50
CA GLU A 53 -1.55 7.42 -0.31
C GLU A 53 -0.29 7.46 -1.19
N PRO A 54 0.76 6.73 -0.84
CA PRO A 54 2.03 6.78 -1.57
C PRO A 54 1.88 6.43 -3.05
N LEU A 55 1.07 5.41 -3.34
CA LEU A 55 0.84 4.98 -4.72
C LEU A 55 -0.11 5.92 -5.50
N GLY A 56 -0.62 6.97 -4.89
CA GLY A 56 -1.24 8.11 -5.58
C GLY A 56 -0.23 8.87 -6.41
N SER A 57 1.04 8.92 -5.99
CA SER A 57 2.14 9.55 -6.72
C SER A 57 2.53 8.76 -7.97
N PRO A 58 2.38 9.31 -9.19
CA PRO A 58 2.87 8.67 -10.40
C PRO A 58 4.39 8.49 -10.40
N VAL A 59 5.11 9.47 -9.86
CA VAL A 59 6.58 9.47 -9.82
C VAL A 59 7.08 8.34 -8.92
N LEU A 60 6.49 8.18 -7.74
CA LEU A 60 6.83 7.06 -6.86
C LEU A 60 6.49 5.71 -7.50
N ARG A 61 5.34 5.58 -8.18
CA ARG A 61 4.99 4.32 -8.86
C ARG A 61 6.02 3.91 -9.89
N GLU A 62 6.52 4.86 -10.69
CA GLU A 62 7.57 4.56 -11.67
C GLU A 62 8.91 4.25 -10.97
N PHE A 63 9.29 5.00 -9.95
CA PHE A 63 10.49 4.71 -9.15
C PHE A 63 10.47 3.30 -8.55
N LEU A 64 9.38 2.92 -7.89
CA LEU A 64 9.23 1.56 -7.34
C LEU A 64 9.41 0.48 -8.40
N ALA A 65 8.90 0.70 -9.61
CA ALA A 65 9.03 -0.25 -10.71
C ALA A 65 10.48 -0.39 -11.22
N THR A 66 11.40 0.52 -10.85
CA THR A 66 12.83 0.41 -11.19
C THR A 66 13.63 -0.44 -10.20
N ILE A 67 13.06 -0.69 -9.01
CA ILE A 67 13.74 -1.48 -7.97
C ILE A 67 13.78 -2.94 -8.40
N ASP A 68 14.99 -3.49 -8.42
CA ASP A 68 15.24 -4.87 -8.84
C ASP A 68 16.03 -5.61 -7.75
N SER A 69 15.44 -6.65 -7.20
CA SER A 69 16.04 -7.48 -6.16
C SER A 69 17.37 -8.11 -6.58
N ALA A 70 17.59 -8.32 -7.89
CA ALA A 70 18.87 -8.80 -8.40
C ALA A 70 19.98 -7.75 -8.28
N LYS A 71 19.64 -6.46 -8.34
CA LYS A 71 20.57 -5.34 -8.22
C LYS A 71 20.75 -4.85 -6.79
N THR A 72 19.76 -5.09 -5.93
CA THR A 72 19.76 -4.67 -4.52
C THR A 72 19.39 -5.84 -3.60
N PRO A 73 20.20 -6.92 -3.54
CA PRO A 73 19.84 -8.17 -2.87
C PRO A 73 19.64 -8.04 -1.36
N GLN A 74 20.24 -7.02 -0.73
CA GLN A 74 20.09 -6.75 0.71
C GLN A 74 18.86 -5.89 1.03
N LEU A 75 18.30 -5.18 0.03
CA LEU A 75 17.18 -4.26 0.25
C LEU A 75 15.90 -5.02 0.57
N ARG A 76 15.14 -4.49 1.49
CA ARG A 76 13.78 -4.91 1.84
C ARG A 76 12.86 -3.70 1.76
N VAL A 77 11.77 -3.81 1.01
CA VAL A 77 10.80 -2.73 0.83
C VAL A 77 9.57 -2.99 1.70
N LEU A 78 9.21 -2.01 2.52
CA LEU A 78 7.99 -1.99 3.32
C LEU A 78 7.08 -0.91 2.76
N LEU A 79 5.84 -1.24 2.46
CA LEU A 79 4.86 -0.31 1.90
C LEU A 79 3.60 -0.28 2.76
N ILE A 80 3.15 0.92 3.10
CA ILE A 80 1.83 1.15 3.71
C ILE A 80 0.98 1.89 2.69
N THR A 81 -0.19 1.35 2.36
CA THR A 81 -1.08 1.87 1.31
C THR A 81 -2.53 1.58 1.62
N ASN A 82 -3.45 2.35 1.08
CA ASN A 82 -4.89 2.04 1.12
C ASN A 82 -5.30 0.97 0.08
N GLY A 83 -4.37 0.52 -0.77
CA GLY A 83 -4.58 -0.53 -1.76
C GLY A 83 -5.29 -0.12 -3.04
N SER A 84 -5.79 1.12 -3.14
CA SER A 84 -6.59 1.58 -4.29
C SER A 84 -5.84 1.54 -5.63
N TYR A 85 -4.51 1.62 -5.60
CA TYR A 85 -3.64 1.58 -6.78
C TYR A 85 -2.96 0.20 -6.99
N LEU A 86 -3.21 -0.80 -6.13
CA LEU A 86 -2.58 -2.14 -6.24
C LEU A 86 -3.38 -3.13 -7.09
N GLY A 87 -3.93 -2.68 -8.21
CA GLY A 87 -4.56 -3.60 -9.17
C GLY A 87 -3.56 -4.50 -9.91
N ALA A 88 -4.06 -5.52 -10.61
CA ALA A 88 -3.24 -6.54 -11.28
C ALA A 88 -2.18 -5.97 -12.24
N LYS A 89 -2.47 -4.87 -12.94
CA LYS A 89 -1.51 -4.20 -13.85
C LYS A 89 -0.32 -3.64 -13.06
N GLN A 90 -0.58 -3.00 -11.92
CA GLN A 90 0.47 -2.39 -11.09
C GLN A 90 1.31 -3.46 -10.39
N LEU A 91 0.69 -4.51 -9.86
CA LEU A 91 1.39 -5.64 -9.25
C LEU A 91 2.36 -6.31 -10.23
N ARG A 92 2.00 -6.42 -11.52
CA ARG A 92 2.94 -6.93 -12.53
C ARG A 92 4.17 -6.06 -12.70
N LYS A 93 4.04 -4.73 -12.62
CA LYS A 93 5.20 -3.82 -12.67
C LYS A 93 6.13 -3.99 -11.48
N TYR A 94 5.63 -4.46 -10.35
CA TYR A 94 6.37 -4.63 -9.11
C TYR A 94 6.93 -6.04 -8.88
N ALA A 95 6.93 -6.90 -9.89
CA ALA A 95 7.34 -8.30 -9.75
C ALA A 95 8.80 -8.49 -9.27
N THR A 96 9.68 -7.51 -9.54
CA THR A 96 11.10 -7.53 -9.13
C THR A 96 11.36 -6.78 -7.82
N VAL A 97 10.38 -6.06 -7.31
CA VAL A 97 10.54 -5.27 -6.06
C VAL A 97 10.64 -6.22 -4.87
N PRO A 98 11.70 -6.13 -4.04
CA PRO A 98 11.90 -7.01 -2.90
C PRO A 98 11.00 -6.60 -1.71
N PHE A 99 9.68 -6.69 -1.89
CA PHE A 99 8.76 -6.43 -0.79
C PHE A 99 8.97 -7.44 0.35
N GLU A 100 9.28 -6.93 1.52
CA GLU A 100 9.23 -7.68 2.77
C GLU A 100 7.84 -7.65 3.37
N ASN A 101 7.21 -6.47 3.34
CA ASN A 101 5.86 -6.29 3.85
C ASN A 101 5.07 -5.24 3.04
N VAL A 102 3.83 -5.58 2.69
CA VAL A 102 2.83 -4.66 2.14
C VAL A 102 1.66 -4.62 3.11
N THR A 103 1.49 -3.49 3.79
CA THR A 103 0.35 -3.25 4.68
C THR A 103 -0.75 -2.53 3.91
N VAL A 104 -1.91 -3.16 3.80
CA VAL A 104 -3.11 -2.56 3.20
C VAL A 104 -4.03 -2.07 4.32
N SER A 105 -4.20 -0.74 4.41
CA SER A 105 -5.08 -0.07 5.38
C SER A 105 -6.53 -0.19 4.91
N LEU A 106 -7.24 -1.23 5.36
CA LEU A 106 -8.56 -1.58 4.85
C LEU A 106 -9.71 -1.19 5.76
N ASN A 107 -9.52 -1.29 7.08
CA ASN A 107 -10.42 -0.81 8.14
C ASN A 107 -11.84 -1.40 8.18
N ALA A 108 -12.22 -2.32 7.28
CA ALA A 108 -13.55 -2.93 7.24
C ALA A 108 -13.53 -4.30 6.55
N ALA A 109 -14.56 -5.10 6.82
CA ALA A 109 -14.78 -6.40 6.18
C ALA A 109 -16.04 -6.42 5.29
N THR A 110 -16.88 -5.38 5.34
CA THR A 110 -18.10 -5.25 4.54
C THR A 110 -18.17 -3.91 3.83
N GLY A 111 -18.93 -3.87 2.73
CA GLY A 111 -19.11 -2.65 1.93
C GLY A 111 -19.66 -1.46 2.70
N PRO A 112 -20.78 -1.60 3.43
CA PRO A 112 -21.35 -0.49 4.18
C PRO A 112 -20.38 0.12 5.21
N THR A 113 -19.64 -0.73 5.93
CA THR A 113 -18.65 -0.25 6.90
C THR A 113 -17.45 0.38 6.19
N TYR A 114 -16.96 -0.24 5.11
CA TYR A 114 -15.86 0.29 4.33
C TYR A 114 -16.14 1.70 3.80
N GLU A 115 -17.27 1.88 3.13
CA GLU A 115 -17.66 3.17 2.53
C GLU A 115 -17.97 4.25 3.57
N THR A 116 -18.33 3.84 4.78
CA THR A 116 -18.49 4.76 5.92
C THR A 116 -17.15 5.20 6.49
N VAL A 117 -16.19 4.27 6.64
CA VAL A 117 -14.90 4.50 7.32
C VAL A 117 -13.83 5.03 6.36
N ASN A 118 -13.72 4.43 5.18
CA ASN A 118 -12.71 4.76 4.15
C ASN A 118 -13.34 5.51 2.98
N ARG A 119 -13.91 6.66 3.23
CA ARG A 119 -14.58 7.48 2.21
C ARG A 119 -13.64 7.78 1.04
N GLY A 120 -14.15 7.66 -0.20
CA GLY A 120 -13.39 7.97 -1.42
C GLY A 120 -13.36 6.86 -2.47
N LEU A 121 -13.61 5.60 -2.10
CA LEU A 121 -13.71 4.48 -3.02
C LEU A 121 -14.84 3.52 -2.61
N THR A 122 -15.49 2.89 -3.59
CA THR A 122 -16.51 1.87 -3.33
C THR A 122 -15.89 0.53 -2.94
N TRP A 123 -16.65 -0.25 -2.18
CA TRP A 123 -16.24 -1.59 -1.77
C TRP A 123 -15.90 -2.50 -2.96
N ASP A 124 -16.72 -2.47 -4.01
CA ASP A 124 -16.49 -3.31 -5.19
C ASP A 124 -15.13 -3.01 -5.84
N ARG A 125 -14.77 -1.74 -5.94
CA ARG A 125 -13.49 -1.33 -6.52
C ARG A 125 -12.29 -1.78 -5.71
N ILE A 126 -12.35 -1.67 -4.38
CA ILE A 126 -11.23 -2.16 -3.56
C ILE A 126 -11.17 -3.69 -3.57
N ARG A 127 -12.33 -4.38 -3.60
CA ARG A 127 -12.36 -5.85 -3.69
C ARG A 127 -11.66 -6.37 -4.94
N GLU A 128 -11.82 -5.74 -6.10
CA GLU A 128 -11.08 -6.09 -7.32
C GLU A 128 -9.56 -6.08 -7.06
N ASN A 129 -9.06 -5.06 -6.37
CA ASN A 129 -7.63 -4.96 -6.04
C ASN A 129 -7.19 -5.98 -4.98
N LEU A 130 -8.01 -6.22 -3.95
CA LEU A 130 -7.72 -7.24 -2.92
C LEU A 130 -7.67 -8.65 -3.53
N ASP A 131 -8.55 -8.96 -4.49
CA ASP A 131 -8.54 -10.22 -5.22
C ASP A 131 -7.26 -10.35 -6.08
N ALA A 132 -6.81 -9.26 -6.71
CA ALA A 132 -5.55 -9.22 -7.44
C ALA A 132 -4.34 -9.42 -6.51
N ILE A 133 -4.33 -8.81 -5.32
CA ILE A 133 -3.30 -9.00 -4.30
C ILE A 133 -3.26 -10.46 -3.83
N GLY A 134 -4.41 -11.05 -3.52
CA GLY A 134 -4.53 -12.44 -3.13
C GLY A 134 -4.03 -13.40 -4.23
N ALA A 135 -4.35 -13.12 -5.49
CA ALA A 135 -3.86 -13.88 -6.64
C ALA A 135 -2.33 -13.77 -6.79
N ALA A 136 -1.77 -12.56 -6.66
CA ALA A 136 -0.33 -12.32 -6.72
C ALA A 136 0.43 -13.04 -5.58
N ARG A 137 -0.17 -13.12 -4.38
CA ARG A 137 0.37 -13.89 -3.26
C ARG A 137 0.38 -15.38 -3.58
N ARG A 138 -0.73 -15.94 -4.00
CA ARG A 138 -0.84 -17.39 -4.32
C ARG A 138 0.07 -17.83 -5.44
N SER A 139 0.30 -16.98 -6.44
CA SER A 139 1.22 -17.26 -7.57
C SER A 139 2.69 -17.06 -7.23
N GLY A 140 3.04 -16.51 -6.07
CA GLY A 140 4.41 -16.15 -5.69
C GLY A 140 4.94 -14.88 -6.36
N GLN A 141 4.13 -14.17 -7.16
CA GLN A 141 4.50 -12.89 -7.76
C GLN A 141 4.78 -11.82 -6.71
N LEU A 142 4.04 -11.84 -5.60
CA LEU A 142 4.26 -11.01 -4.43
C LEU A 142 4.79 -11.89 -3.30
N ALA A 143 6.12 -12.06 -3.25
CA ALA A 143 6.76 -13.01 -2.34
C ALA A 143 6.76 -12.54 -0.87
N GLY A 144 6.81 -11.24 -0.62
CA GLY A 144 6.80 -10.65 0.71
C GLY A 144 5.51 -10.89 1.48
N ARG A 145 5.49 -10.54 2.76
CA ARG A 145 4.27 -10.57 3.57
C ARG A 145 3.26 -9.55 3.04
N VAL A 146 1.99 -9.92 3.03
CA VAL A 146 0.89 -8.97 2.89
C VAL A 146 0.02 -9.06 4.12
N GLN A 147 -0.34 -7.94 4.67
CA GLN A 147 -1.23 -7.85 5.82
C GLN A 147 -2.32 -6.80 5.60
N TYR A 148 -3.52 -7.09 6.08
CA TYR A 148 -4.56 -6.10 6.19
C TYR A 148 -4.50 -5.46 7.57
N SER A 149 -4.61 -4.14 7.65
CA SER A 149 -4.68 -3.40 8.90
C SER A 149 -6.04 -2.77 9.11
N MET A 150 -6.46 -2.68 10.37
CA MET A 150 -7.72 -2.09 10.80
C MET A 150 -7.47 -1.17 12.00
N VAL A 151 -7.74 0.12 11.83
CA VAL A 151 -7.88 1.04 12.95
C VAL A 151 -9.23 0.81 13.58
N LEU A 152 -9.27 0.48 14.87
CA LEU A 152 -10.50 0.17 15.57
C LEU A 152 -11.30 1.44 15.90
N LEU A 153 -12.50 1.51 15.37
CA LEU A 153 -13.46 2.58 15.53
C LEU A 153 -14.82 2.00 15.98
N ARG A 154 -15.69 2.85 16.53
CA ARG A 154 -17.08 2.42 16.86
C ARG A 154 -17.79 1.80 15.66
N GLN A 155 -17.51 2.31 14.46
CA GLN A 155 -18.15 1.91 13.22
C GLN A 155 -17.75 0.51 12.74
N ASN A 156 -16.59 0.00 13.16
CA ASN A 156 -16.05 -1.26 12.64
C ASN A 156 -15.73 -2.32 13.71
N LEU A 157 -15.87 -2.02 15.01
CA LEU A 157 -15.57 -2.98 16.09
C LEU A 157 -16.30 -4.32 15.94
N HIS A 158 -17.52 -4.31 15.42
CA HIS A 158 -18.32 -5.50 15.22
C HIS A 158 -17.81 -6.40 14.10
N GLU A 159 -16.89 -5.91 13.25
CA GLU A 159 -16.35 -6.63 12.10
C GLU A 159 -15.00 -7.34 12.36
N ILE A 160 -14.42 -7.26 13.54
CA ILE A 160 -13.08 -7.81 13.84
C ILE A 160 -12.96 -9.28 13.39
N SER A 161 -13.94 -10.11 13.76
CA SER A 161 -13.93 -11.54 13.41
C SER A 161 -14.09 -11.76 11.89
N ALA A 162 -14.95 -10.98 11.24
CA ALA A 162 -15.16 -11.04 9.80
C ALA A 162 -13.90 -10.55 9.04
N PHE A 163 -13.26 -9.49 9.54
CA PHE A 163 -12.01 -8.97 9.00
C PHE A 163 -10.87 -10.02 9.04
N ALA A 164 -10.69 -10.67 10.18
CA ALA A 164 -9.71 -11.75 10.32
C ALA A 164 -10.04 -12.95 9.42
N ALA A 165 -11.31 -13.29 9.24
CA ALA A 165 -11.74 -14.36 8.33
C ALA A 165 -11.47 -13.97 6.86
N MET A 166 -11.70 -12.72 6.48
CA MET A 166 -11.42 -12.20 5.14
C MET A 166 -9.92 -12.24 4.85
N ALA A 167 -9.06 -11.80 5.76
CA ALA A 167 -7.61 -11.86 5.60
C ALA A 167 -7.13 -13.30 5.35
N ARG A 168 -7.60 -14.26 6.15
CA ARG A 168 -7.28 -15.70 5.95
C ARG A 168 -7.74 -16.22 4.59
N ARG A 169 -8.97 -15.88 4.16
CA ARG A 169 -9.49 -16.29 2.85
C ARG A 169 -8.64 -15.75 1.70
N ASP A 170 -8.20 -14.51 1.81
CA ASP A 170 -7.38 -13.84 0.80
C ASP A 170 -5.89 -14.30 0.86
N GLY A 171 -5.51 -15.13 1.83
CA GLY A 171 -4.15 -15.64 2.00
C GLY A 171 -3.18 -14.60 2.55
N VAL A 172 -3.69 -13.63 3.29
CA VAL A 172 -2.93 -12.54 3.94
C VAL A 172 -3.13 -12.57 5.46
N THR A 173 -2.38 -11.78 6.19
CA THR A 173 -2.44 -11.70 7.66
C THR A 173 -2.97 -10.37 8.15
#